data_2396123411684fc9382b75ea7673a3e0
#
_entry.id   2396123411684fc9382b75ea7673a3e0
#
_cell.length_a   1.000
_cell.length_b   1.000
_cell.length_c   1.000
_cell.angle_alpha   90.00
_cell.angle_beta   90.00
_cell.angle_gamma   90.00
#
_symmetry.space_group_name_H-M   'P 1'
#
loop_
_entity.id
_entity.type
_entity.pdbx_description
1 polymer ?
#
loop_
_entity_poly.entity_id
_entity_poly.type
_entity_poly.pdbx_seq_one_letter_code
_entity_poly.pdbx_strand_id
1 'polypeptide(L)'
;PLPCFGNGGMVLTDNEKVIQEEDGIRYHATGTAKLEYGYNSCLPNDHANILNFLLSKYTSLLSKTQKVRDWYDHRLKDLGINSITTDSNTTSNNHKLVIKVNDRDNLKKFLESKKIETQIHYTLPMSKMIMFHNEQEMPNANKFCEQVLSLPIHPFLKKTEVEFVCKNIGDFYGF
;
A
#
# COMPACT_ATOMS: atom_id res chain seq x y z
N PRO A 1 1.24 -3.06 5.89
CA PRO A 1 2.13 -2.62 6.95
C PRO A 1 1.57 -2.95 8.32
N LEU A 2 2.41 -3.00 9.35
CA LEU A 2 1.97 -3.04 10.73
C LEU A 2 1.36 -1.68 11.08
N PRO A 3 0.18 -1.64 11.70
CA PRO A 3 -0.35 -0.39 12.24
C PRO A 3 0.61 0.12 13.33
N CYS A 4 0.98 1.40 13.28
CA CYS A 4 1.76 2.03 14.31
C CYS A 4 1.36 3.49 14.49
N PHE A 5 1.72 4.10 15.61
CA PHE A 5 1.56 5.52 15.79
C PHE A 5 2.69 6.27 15.08
N GLY A 6 2.35 7.21 14.21
CA GLY A 6 3.32 7.94 13.40
C GLY A 6 3.96 7.08 12.31
N ASN A 7 5.17 7.45 11.91
CA ASN A 7 5.97 6.76 10.90
C ASN A 7 7.09 5.97 11.57
N GLY A 8 7.44 4.83 10.99
CA GLY A 8 8.55 4.00 11.43
C GLY A 8 9.06 3.12 10.30
N GLY A 9 10.27 2.62 10.47
CA GLY A 9 10.92 1.70 9.55
C GLY A 9 11.82 0.75 10.32
N MET A 10 12.28 -0.29 9.63
CA MET A 10 13.21 -1.26 10.19
C MET A 10 14.21 -1.69 9.12
N VAL A 11 15.46 -1.76 9.49
CA VAL A 11 16.53 -2.37 8.69
C VAL A 11 16.82 -3.75 9.27
N LEU A 12 16.84 -4.77 8.44
CA LEU A 12 17.20 -6.14 8.78
C LEU A 12 18.42 -6.55 7.95
N THR A 13 19.50 -6.91 8.63
CA THR A 13 20.74 -7.29 7.96
C THR A 13 21.63 -8.15 8.89
N ASP A 14 22.40 -9.05 8.29
CA ASP A 14 23.48 -9.79 8.98
C ASP A 14 24.86 -9.13 8.79
N ASN A 15 24.90 -7.98 8.11
CA ASN A 15 26.15 -7.26 7.86
C ASN A 15 26.40 -6.24 8.97
N GLU A 16 27.38 -6.52 9.84
CA GLU A 16 27.74 -5.68 10.97
C GLU A 16 28.10 -4.24 10.57
N LYS A 17 28.72 -4.04 9.39
CA LYS A 17 29.04 -2.71 8.90
C LYS A 17 27.77 -1.89 8.63
N VAL A 18 26.74 -2.50 8.04
CA VAL A 18 25.44 -1.85 7.79
C VAL A 18 24.76 -1.50 9.12
N ILE A 19 24.85 -2.38 10.13
CA ILE A 19 24.30 -2.12 11.47
C ILE A 19 24.96 -0.90 12.10
N GLN A 20 26.29 -0.83 12.04
CA GLN A 20 27.04 0.30 12.61
C GLN A 20 26.75 1.63 11.88
N GLU A 21 26.64 1.60 10.55
CA GLU A 21 26.29 2.78 9.75
C GLU A 21 24.85 3.24 10.05
N GLU A 22 23.90 2.33 10.15
CA GLU A 22 22.50 2.63 10.47
C GLU A 22 22.37 3.24 11.87
N ASP A 23 23.01 2.64 12.87
CA ASP A 23 23.04 3.17 14.23
C ASP A 23 23.62 4.60 14.26
N GLY A 24 24.69 4.85 13.53
CA GLY A 24 25.25 6.19 13.40
C GLY A 24 24.29 7.17 12.76
N ILE A 25 23.65 6.79 11.66
CA ILE A 25 22.73 7.67 10.93
C ILE A 25 21.53 8.07 11.80
N ARG A 26 20.91 7.14 12.53
CA ARG A 26 19.72 7.42 13.34
C ARG A 26 20.01 8.14 14.66
N TYR A 27 21.28 8.15 15.11
CA TYR A 27 21.75 8.78 16.34
C TYR A 27 22.67 9.98 16.08
N HIS A 28 22.30 10.89 15.20
CA HIS A 28 23.04 12.16 14.96
C HIS A 28 24.51 11.98 14.55
N ALA A 29 24.86 10.91 13.88
CA ALA A 29 26.24 10.54 13.54
C ALA A 29 27.15 10.28 14.75
N THR A 30 26.60 9.90 15.92
CA THR A 30 27.35 9.71 17.18
C THR A 30 27.85 8.28 17.40
N GLY A 31 27.76 7.40 16.42
CA GLY A 31 28.17 6.00 16.54
C GLY A 31 29.69 5.79 16.32
N THR A 32 30.05 4.51 16.22
CA THR A 32 31.44 4.07 15.90
C THR A 32 31.77 4.29 14.41
N ALA A 33 30.76 4.41 13.55
CA ALA A 33 30.95 4.79 12.15
C ALA A 33 31.29 6.30 12.07
N LYS A 34 32.37 6.63 11.37
CA LYS A 34 32.70 8.03 11.08
C LYS A 34 31.80 8.55 9.98
N LEU A 35 30.64 9.07 10.35
CA LEU A 35 29.64 9.64 9.45
C LEU A 35 29.72 11.17 9.48
N GLU A 36 29.53 11.79 8.32
CA GLU A 36 29.52 13.26 8.18
C GLU A 36 28.20 13.86 8.66
N TYR A 37 27.11 13.08 8.65
CA TYR A 37 25.78 13.53 9.06
C TYR A 37 24.95 12.38 9.63
N GLY A 38 23.94 12.72 10.42
CA GLY A 38 22.96 11.80 10.96
C GLY A 38 21.66 12.54 11.33
N TYR A 39 20.68 11.78 11.73
CA TYR A 39 19.34 12.28 12.06
C TYR A 39 18.94 11.88 13.47
N ASN A 40 17.98 12.59 14.04
CA ASN A 40 17.24 12.11 15.21
C ASN A 40 16.05 11.28 14.72
N SER A 41 16.26 9.99 14.51
CA SER A 41 15.23 9.10 13.96
C SER A 41 15.07 7.78 14.70
N CYS A 42 15.30 7.82 16.02
CA CYS A 42 15.09 6.66 16.86
C CYS A 42 13.59 6.42 17.10
N LEU A 43 13.16 5.16 16.96
CA LEU A 43 11.80 4.79 17.31
C LEU A 43 11.61 4.90 18.84
N PRO A 44 10.59 5.66 19.33
CA PRO A 44 10.29 5.72 20.76
C PRO A 44 9.95 4.35 21.35
N ASN A 45 10.36 4.10 22.60
CA ASN A 45 10.17 2.80 23.26
C ASN A 45 8.70 2.40 23.42
N ASP A 46 7.81 3.35 23.66
CA ASP A 46 6.35 3.11 23.73
C ASP A 46 5.81 2.66 22.35
N HIS A 47 6.25 3.29 21.25
CA HIS A 47 5.91 2.83 19.90
C HIS A 47 6.46 1.42 19.62
N ALA A 48 7.70 1.13 20.02
CA ALA A 48 8.30 -0.19 19.87
C ALA A 48 7.52 -1.27 20.65
N ASN A 49 7.06 -0.98 21.85
CA ASN A 49 6.25 -1.90 22.65
C ASN A 49 4.89 -2.20 22.00
N ILE A 50 4.23 -1.18 21.46
CA ILE A 50 2.97 -1.35 20.71
C ILE A 50 3.20 -2.19 19.47
N LEU A 51 4.28 -1.94 18.71
CA LEU A 51 4.64 -2.72 17.53
C LEU A 51 4.90 -4.19 17.86
N ASN A 52 5.61 -4.49 18.95
CA ASN A 52 5.83 -5.87 19.41
C ASN A 52 4.51 -6.58 19.74
N PHE A 53 3.58 -5.90 20.41
CA PHE A 53 2.24 -6.45 20.64
C PHE A 53 1.50 -6.71 19.31
N LEU A 54 1.50 -5.77 18.40
CA LEU A 54 0.83 -5.89 17.09
C LEU A 54 1.48 -6.97 16.21
N LEU A 55 2.80 -7.13 16.28
CA LEU A 55 3.53 -8.19 15.58
C LEU A 55 3.04 -9.57 16.00
N SER A 56 2.74 -9.78 17.28
CA SER A 56 2.17 -11.05 17.77
C SER A 56 0.79 -11.37 17.16
N LYS A 57 0.06 -10.38 16.65
CA LYS A 57 -1.24 -10.53 15.99
C LYS A 57 -1.16 -10.49 14.45
N TYR A 58 0.03 -10.22 13.89
CA TYR A 58 0.19 -9.88 12.48
C TYR A 58 -0.26 -11.00 11.54
N THR A 59 0.09 -12.26 11.83
CA THR A 59 -0.34 -13.42 11.02
C THR A 59 -1.87 -13.52 10.94
N SER A 60 -2.57 -13.30 12.07
CA SER A 60 -4.03 -13.30 12.09
C SER A 60 -4.62 -12.15 11.28
N LEU A 61 -4.01 -10.96 11.34
CA LEU A 61 -4.43 -9.80 10.54
C LEU A 61 -4.21 -10.06 9.05
N LEU A 62 -3.08 -10.65 8.67
CA LEU A 62 -2.82 -11.03 7.28
C LEU A 62 -3.86 -12.02 6.74
N SER A 63 -4.16 -13.08 7.50
CA SER A 63 -5.19 -14.06 7.11
C SER A 63 -6.56 -13.43 6.90
N LYS A 64 -6.95 -12.49 7.78
CA LYS A 64 -8.21 -11.75 7.64
C LYS A 64 -8.20 -10.86 6.39
N THR A 65 -7.09 -10.15 6.13
CA THR A 65 -6.97 -9.31 4.94
C THR A 65 -6.98 -10.15 3.67
N GLN A 66 -6.33 -11.33 3.67
CA GLN A 66 -6.40 -12.27 2.55
C GLN A 66 -7.84 -12.71 2.28
N LYS A 67 -8.61 -13.03 3.32
CA LYS A 67 -10.03 -13.39 3.15
C LYS A 67 -10.86 -12.26 2.52
N VAL A 68 -10.61 -11.01 2.90
CA VAL A 68 -11.25 -9.85 2.27
C VAL A 68 -10.83 -9.73 0.80
N ARG A 69 -9.55 -9.97 0.50
CA ARG A 69 -9.03 -10.00 -0.86
C ARG A 69 -9.75 -11.06 -1.71
N ASP A 70 -9.92 -12.27 -1.19
CA ASP A 70 -10.58 -13.36 -1.89
C ASP A 70 -12.04 -13.02 -2.23
N TRP A 71 -12.76 -12.33 -1.33
CA TRP A 71 -14.13 -11.86 -1.61
C TRP A 71 -14.16 -10.87 -2.78
N TYR A 72 -13.22 -9.91 -2.81
CA TYR A 72 -13.10 -8.96 -3.91
C TYR A 72 -12.76 -9.66 -5.22
N ASP A 73 -11.76 -10.52 -5.22
CA ASP A 73 -11.31 -11.19 -6.45
C ASP A 73 -12.44 -12.02 -7.09
N HIS A 74 -13.24 -12.70 -6.27
CA HIS A 74 -14.42 -13.41 -6.75
C HIS A 74 -15.43 -12.46 -7.40
N ARG A 75 -15.80 -11.38 -6.73
CA ARG A 75 -16.84 -10.45 -7.23
C ARG A 75 -16.35 -9.60 -8.41
N LEU A 76 -15.11 -9.15 -8.39
CA LEU A 76 -14.53 -8.38 -9.49
C LEU A 76 -14.41 -9.22 -10.76
N LYS A 77 -14.12 -10.52 -10.62
CA LYS A 77 -14.10 -11.45 -11.74
C LYS A 77 -15.47 -11.55 -12.44
N ASP A 78 -16.56 -11.60 -11.66
CA ASP A 78 -17.91 -11.61 -12.20
C ASP A 78 -18.23 -10.33 -13.01
N LEU A 79 -17.60 -9.21 -12.67
CA LEU A 79 -17.71 -7.92 -13.36
C LEU A 79 -16.69 -7.75 -14.51
N GLY A 80 -15.86 -8.77 -14.80
CA GLY A 80 -14.81 -8.67 -15.81
C GLY A 80 -13.69 -7.67 -15.46
N ILE A 81 -13.58 -7.26 -14.19
CA ILE A 81 -12.60 -6.29 -13.72
C ILE A 81 -11.40 -7.03 -13.12
N ASN A 82 -10.21 -6.69 -13.62
CA ASN A 82 -8.97 -7.28 -13.13
C ASN A 82 -8.36 -6.44 -12.00
N SER A 83 -8.09 -7.07 -10.86
CA SER A 83 -7.23 -6.52 -9.84
C SER A 83 -5.75 -6.77 -10.18
N ILE A 84 -4.87 -5.92 -9.69
CA ILE A 84 -3.43 -6.15 -9.81
C ILE A 84 -3.03 -7.28 -8.88
N THR A 85 -2.36 -8.27 -9.45
CA THR A 85 -1.85 -9.45 -8.75
C THR A 85 -0.33 -9.40 -8.66
N THR A 86 0.21 -10.15 -7.72
CA THR A 86 1.64 -10.42 -7.61
C THR A 86 2.01 -11.68 -8.41
N ASP A 87 3.30 -11.86 -8.67
CA ASP A 87 3.82 -13.09 -9.24
C ASP A 87 3.43 -14.31 -8.37
N SER A 88 3.24 -15.48 -9.00
CA SER A 88 2.85 -16.74 -8.33
C SER A 88 3.84 -17.18 -7.25
N ASN A 89 5.11 -16.76 -7.35
CA ASN A 89 6.17 -17.08 -6.39
C ASN A 89 6.26 -16.09 -5.22
N THR A 90 5.33 -15.14 -5.15
CA THR A 90 5.31 -14.10 -4.11
C THR A 90 4.02 -14.12 -3.30
N THR A 91 4.13 -13.79 -2.01
CA THR A 91 2.97 -13.62 -1.13
C THR A 91 2.74 -12.14 -0.87
N SER A 92 1.58 -11.65 -1.26
CA SER A 92 1.18 -10.27 -0.97
C SER A 92 0.69 -10.14 0.47
N ASN A 93 1.01 -9.02 1.11
CA ASN A 93 0.37 -8.63 2.37
C ASN A 93 -0.99 -7.93 2.17
N ASN A 94 -1.42 -7.79 0.93
CA ASN A 94 -2.67 -7.13 0.53
C ASN A 94 -2.89 -5.74 1.16
N HIS A 95 -1.79 -4.99 1.31
CA HIS A 95 -1.86 -3.63 1.85
C HIS A 95 -2.76 -2.71 1.03
N LYS A 96 -2.82 -2.95 -0.28
CA LYS A 96 -3.68 -2.24 -1.21
C LYS A 96 -4.34 -3.22 -2.16
N LEU A 97 -5.60 -3.00 -2.45
CA LEU A 97 -6.31 -3.65 -3.54
C LEU A 97 -6.46 -2.65 -4.68
N VAL A 98 -5.71 -2.83 -5.74
CA VAL A 98 -5.70 -1.93 -6.89
C VAL A 98 -6.37 -2.60 -8.07
N ILE A 99 -7.36 -1.92 -8.65
CA ILE A 99 -8.01 -2.34 -9.91
C ILE A 99 -7.55 -1.44 -11.05
N LYS A 100 -7.61 -1.98 -12.28
CA LYS A 100 -7.42 -1.20 -13.51
C LYS A 100 -8.75 -1.06 -14.20
N VAL A 101 -9.19 0.17 -14.39
CA VAL A 101 -10.50 0.48 -14.96
C VAL A 101 -10.42 1.64 -15.94
N ASN A 102 -11.31 1.63 -16.91
CA ASN A 102 -11.54 2.80 -17.75
C ASN A 102 -12.43 3.80 -17.00
N ASP A 103 -12.32 5.07 -17.37
CA ASP A 103 -13.08 6.16 -16.76
C ASP A 103 -12.95 6.22 -15.22
N ARG A 104 -11.71 5.96 -14.75
CA ARG A 104 -11.35 5.88 -13.34
C ARG A 104 -11.81 7.08 -12.52
N ASP A 105 -11.68 8.30 -13.04
CA ASP A 105 -12.00 9.52 -12.29
C ASP A 105 -13.51 9.68 -12.05
N ASN A 106 -14.34 9.33 -13.03
CA ASN A 106 -15.80 9.34 -12.86
C ASN A 106 -16.26 8.20 -11.96
N LEU A 107 -15.67 7.01 -12.07
CA LEU A 107 -15.92 5.93 -11.12
C LEU A 107 -15.57 6.37 -9.68
N LYS A 108 -14.42 7.02 -9.48
CA LYS A 108 -14.02 7.53 -8.16
C LYS A 108 -15.07 8.48 -7.59
N LYS A 109 -15.52 9.47 -8.37
CA LYS A 109 -16.56 10.42 -7.96
C LYS A 109 -17.89 9.73 -7.65
N PHE A 110 -18.28 8.75 -8.47
CA PHE A 110 -19.49 7.97 -8.26
C PHE A 110 -19.42 7.19 -6.95
N LEU A 111 -18.32 6.49 -6.68
CA LEU A 111 -18.12 5.74 -5.43
C LEU A 111 -18.11 6.67 -4.20
N GLU A 112 -17.49 7.84 -4.32
CA GLU A 112 -17.50 8.87 -3.28
C GLU A 112 -18.92 9.36 -2.97
N SER A 113 -19.79 9.54 -3.99
CA SER A 113 -21.22 9.86 -3.80
C SER A 113 -21.99 8.78 -3.04
N LYS A 114 -21.50 7.53 -3.09
CA LYS A 114 -22.02 6.39 -2.32
C LYS A 114 -21.34 6.20 -0.97
N LYS A 115 -20.48 7.15 -0.55
CA LYS A 115 -19.69 7.10 0.68
C LYS A 115 -18.70 5.93 0.70
N ILE A 116 -18.22 5.53 -0.46
CA ILE A 116 -17.14 4.54 -0.63
C ILE A 116 -15.84 5.32 -0.87
N GLU A 117 -14.94 5.29 0.10
CA GLU A 117 -13.65 5.96 0.02
C GLU A 117 -12.70 5.16 -0.87
N THR A 118 -12.09 5.81 -1.86
CA THR A 118 -11.11 5.23 -2.77
C THR A 118 -9.92 6.16 -2.95
N GLN A 119 -8.76 5.60 -3.30
CA GLN A 119 -7.53 6.35 -3.47
C GLN A 119 -6.84 6.02 -4.79
N ILE A 120 -6.05 6.97 -5.31
CA ILE A 120 -5.28 6.75 -6.53
C ILE A 120 -3.80 6.63 -6.16
N HIS A 121 -3.21 5.46 -6.38
CA HIS A 121 -1.80 5.21 -6.14
C HIS A 121 -1.10 4.76 -7.43
N TYR A 122 -0.58 5.71 -8.27
CA TYR A 122 -0.49 7.16 -8.09
C TYR A 122 -1.01 7.88 -9.33
N THR A 123 -1.24 9.20 -9.24
CA THR A 123 -1.77 10.01 -10.35
C THR A 123 -0.73 10.30 -11.43
N LEU A 124 0.56 10.31 -11.05
CA LEU A 124 1.68 10.59 -11.94
C LEU A 124 2.77 9.52 -11.80
N PRO A 125 3.40 9.10 -12.89
CA PRO A 125 4.58 8.27 -12.84
C PRO A 125 5.78 9.09 -12.34
N MET A 126 6.77 8.42 -11.74
CA MET A 126 7.96 9.07 -11.20
C MET A 126 8.71 9.91 -12.23
N SER A 127 8.75 9.47 -13.49
CA SER A 127 9.39 10.21 -14.59
C SER A 127 8.79 11.59 -14.86
N LYS A 128 7.55 11.84 -14.41
CA LYS A 128 6.88 13.15 -14.53
C LYS A 128 6.92 13.99 -13.25
N MET A 129 7.50 13.46 -12.17
CA MET A 129 7.70 14.23 -10.95
C MET A 129 8.88 15.18 -11.11
N ILE A 130 8.76 16.41 -10.59
CA ILE A 130 9.79 17.46 -10.74
C ILE A 130 11.18 16.97 -10.31
N MET A 131 11.27 16.19 -9.23
CA MET A 131 12.54 15.67 -8.71
C MET A 131 13.23 14.65 -9.63
N PHE A 132 12.45 13.93 -10.44
CA PHE A 132 12.92 12.82 -11.29
C PHE A 132 12.62 13.08 -12.76
N HIS A 133 12.31 14.34 -13.12
CA HIS A 133 11.93 14.69 -14.48
C HIS A 133 13.00 14.24 -15.46
N ASN A 134 12.61 13.43 -16.41
CA ASN A 134 13.39 13.12 -17.60
C ASN A 134 12.48 13.15 -18.82
N GLU A 135 13.07 13.34 -19.98
CA GLU A 135 12.34 13.44 -21.26
C GLU A 135 11.91 12.07 -21.82
N GLN A 136 12.28 10.97 -21.13
CA GLN A 136 11.95 9.63 -21.58
C GLN A 136 10.45 9.36 -21.46
N GLU A 137 9.81 9.04 -22.56
CA GLU A 137 8.42 8.63 -22.59
C GLU A 137 8.24 7.25 -21.96
N MET A 138 7.31 7.16 -21.01
CA MET A 138 6.95 5.94 -20.29
C MET A 138 5.46 5.59 -20.52
N PRO A 139 5.06 5.17 -21.74
CA PRO A 139 3.65 5.04 -22.11
C PRO A 139 2.89 4.05 -21.22
N ASN A 140 3.51 2.95 -20.81
CA ASN A 140 2.88 1.97 -19.91
C ASN A 140 2.65 2.54 -18.51
N ALA A 141 3.62 3.29 -17.96
CA ALA A 141 3.48 3.92 -16.66
C ALA A 141 2.43 5.04 -16.70
N ASN A 142 2.39 5.83 -17.75
CA ASN A 142 1.37 6.87 -17.96
C ASN A 142 -0.03 6.24 -17.96
N LYS A 143 -0.26 5.25 -18.82
CA LYS A 143 -1.54 4.55 -18.92
C LYS A 143 -1.94 3.88 -17.60
N PHE A 144 -0.97 3.33 -16.89
CA PHE A 144 -1.22 2.74 -15.57
C PHE A 144 -1.74 3.78 -14.57
N CYS A 145 -1.10 4.95 -14.49
CA CYS A 145 -1.51 6.05 -13.62
C CYS A 145 -2.91 6.61 -13.96
N GLU A 146 -3.33 6.51 -15.22
CA GLU A 146 -4.67 6.93 -15.65
C GLU A 146 -5.77 5.95 -15.24
N GLN A 147 -5.45 4.66 -15.09
CA GLN A 147 -6.43 3.59 -14.93
C GLN A 147 -6.55 3.03 -13.51
N VAL A 148 -5.57 3.25 -12.63
CA VAL A 148 -5.54 2.61 -11.32
C VAL A 148 -6.44 3.27 -10.31
N LEU A 149 -7.17 2.44 -9.55
CA LEU A 149 -7.98 2.85 -8.41
C LEU A 149 -7.81 1.85 -7.28
N SER A 150 -7.49 2.32 -6.09
CA SER A 150 -7.40 1.49 -4.89
C SER A 150 -8.72 1.46 -4.16
N LEU A 151 -9.24 0.26 -3.95
CA LEU A 151 -10.47 0.00 -3.22
C LEU A 151 -10.19 -0.16 -1.72
N PRO A 152 -11.19 0.03 -0.85
CA PRO A 152 -11.05 -0.21 0.58
C PRO A 152 -10.64 -1.67 0.85
N ILE A 153 -9.57 -1.86 1.61
CA ILE A 153 -9.15 -3.18 2.07
C ILE A 153 -8.49 -3.08 3.45
N HIS A 154 -9.02 -3.83 4.41
CA HIS A 154 -8.46 -3.97 5.75
C HIS A 154 -9.04 -5.23 6.45
N PRO A 155 -8.39 -5.75 7.51
CA PRO A 155 -8.74 -7.04 8.12
C PRO A 155 -10.11 -7.08 8.82
N PHE A 156 -10.79 -5.95 8.97
CA PHE A 156 -12.09 -5.84 9.66
C PHE A 156 -13.26 -5.58 8.70
N LEU A 157 -13.00 -5.52 7.39
CA LEU A 157 -14.05 -5.33 6.38
C LEU A 157 -14.96 -6.57 6.37
N LYS A 158 -16.27 -6.35 6.34
CA LYS A 158 -17.26 -7.41 6.26
C LYS A 158 -17.55 -7.80 4.81
N LYS A 159 -17.97 -9.03 4.59
CA LYS A 159 -18.33 -9.51 3.24
C LYS A 159 -19.41 -8.65 2.59
N THR A 160 -20.42 -8.22 3.36
CA THR A 160 -21.50 -7.34 2.89
C THR A 160 -21.00 -5.96 2.44
N GLU A 161 -19.94 -5.45 3.06
CA GLU A 161 -19.32 -4.17 2.66
C GLU A 161 -18.56 -4.34 1.34
N VAL A 162 -17.83 -5.45 1.16
CA VAL A 162 -17.21 -5.79 -0.13
C VAL A 162 -18.25 -5.95 -1.23
N GLU A 163 -19.35 -6.66 -0.95
CA GLU A 163 -20.46 -6.82 -1.90
C GLU A 163 -21.09 -5.48 -2.27
N PHE A 164 -21.24 -4.57 -1.30
CA PHE A 164 -21.72 -3.22 -1.54
C PHE A 164 -20.78 -2.42 -2.46
N VAL A 165 -19.47 -2.49 -2.24
CA VAL A 165 -18.48 -1.84 -3.12
C VAL A 165 -18.58 -2.39 -4.53
N CYS A 166 -18.52 -3.71 -4.68
CA CYS A 166 -18.56 -4.36 -6.00
C CYS A 166 -19.87 -4.12 -6.74
N LYS A 167 -21.02 -4.13 -6.01
CA LYS A 167 -22.31 -3.78 -6.59
C LYS A 167 -22.31 -2.37 -7.18
N ASN A 168 -21.82 -1.36 -6.42
CA ASN A 168 -21.75 0.01 -6.93
C ASN A 168 -20.79 0.16 -8.12
N ILE A 169 -19.72 -0.62 -8.18
CA ILE A 169 -18.85 -0.66 -9.36
C ILE A 169 -19.62 -1.22 -10.56
N GLY A 170 -20.37 -2.32 -10.37
CA GLY A 170 -21.23 -2.89 -11.40
C GLY A 170 -22.29 -1.90 -11.88
N ASP A 171 -23.00 -1.25 -10.94
CA ASP A 171 -24.03 -0.24 -11.25
C ASP A 171 -23.48 0.93 -12.09
N PHE A 172 -22.20 1.33 -11.85
CA PHE A 172 -21.54 2.38 -12.64
C PHE A 172 -21.30 1.97 -14.10
N TYR A 173 -20.93 0.71 -14.33
CA TYR A 173 -20.67 0.19 -15.69
C TYR A 173 -21.89 -0.43 -16.36
N GLY A 174 -23.03 -0.53 -15.68
CA GLY A 174 -24.29 -1.07 -16.22
C GLY A 174 -24.37 -2.59 -16.29
N PHE A 175 -23.70 -3.27 -15.33
CA PHE A 175 -23.76 -4.72 -15.18
C PHE A 175 -24.91 -5.17 -14.26
#